data_279499ce2505d38b32cd5f9b537657d4
#
_entry.id   279499ce2505d38b32cd5f9b537657d4
#
_cell.length_a   1.000
_cell.length_b   1.000
_cell.length_c   1.000
_cell.angle_alpha   90.00
_cell.angle_beta   90.00
_cell.angle_gamma   90.00
#
_symmetry.space_group_name_H-M   'P 1'
#
loop_
_entity.id
_entity.type
_entity.pdbx_description
1 polymer ?
#
loop_
_entity_poly.entity_id
_entity_poly.type
_entity_poly.pdbx_seq_one_letter_code
_entity_poly.pdbx_strand_id
1 'polypeptide(L)'
;MRQEHIIRPAAEMNYPMAAQLAAAFVEKDAELIEPVLVAWYDRKDSKVSPVIEGADLRTRWHDYGASHGGKLEIDVAGDYAFIYADSSAFDPYDANCPYVNIHDKQGDEFLCQIGLLDDPQIPTKKACVALDEWTSKLT
;
A
#
# COMPACT_ATOMS: atom_id res chain seq x y z
N MET A 1 -2.16 13.63 -7.07
CA MET A 1 -2.37 12.16 -7.16
C MET A 1 -3.67 11.90 -7.89
N ARG A 2 -3.62 11.04 -8.90
CA ARG A 2 -4.81 10.69 -9.66
C ARG A 2 -5.77 9.89 -8.80
N GLN A 3 -7.07 10.15 -8.93
CA GLN A 3 -8.11 9.47 -8.17
C GLN A 3 -9.07 8.75 -9.10
N GLU A 4 -9.36 7.50 -8.80
CA GLU A 4 -10.30 6.67 -9.52
C GLU A 4 -11.32 6.05 -8.55
N HIS A 5 -12.51 5.78 -9.05
CA HIS A 5 -13.60 5.25 -8.23
C HIS A 5 -14.16 3.99 -8.89
N ILE A 6 -14.28 2.93 -8.09
CA ILE A 6 -14.97 1.71 -8.49
C ILE A 6 -16.31 1.69 -7.79
N ILE A 7 -17.39 1.72 -8.57
CA ILE A 7 -18.75 1.75 -8.05
C ILE A 7 -19.32 0.34 -8.07
N ARG A 8 -19.64 -0.18 -6.87
CA ARG A 8 -20.25 -1.51 -6.71
C ARG A 8 -21.29 -1.46 -5.59
N PRO A 9 -22.28 -2.38 -5.57
CA PRO A 9 -23.20 -2.47 -4.45
C PRO A 9 -22.43 -2.75 -3.15
N ALA A 10 -22.49 -1.81 -2.21
CA ALA A 10 -21.69 -1.86 -0.99
C ALA A 10 -22.10 -2.99 -0.04
N ALA A 11 -23.34 -3.48 -0.15
CA ALA A 11 -23.89 -4.45 0.79
C ALA A 11 -23.13 -5.79 0.84
N GLU A 12 -22.46 -6.16 -0.24
CA GLU A 12 -21.74 -7.43 -0.34
C GLU A 12 -20.23 -7.26 -0.37
N MET A 13 -19.75 -6.01 -0.24
CA MET A 13 -18.33 -5.72 -0.34
C MET A 13 -17.63 -5.95 1.00
N ASN A 14 -16.49 -6.63 0.97
CA ASN A 14 -15.58 -6.73 2.10
C ASN A 14 -14.17 -6.32 1.67
N TYR A 15 -13.25 -6.22 2.62
CA TYR A 15 -11.90 -5.76 2.33
C TYR A 15 -11.18 -6.64 1.28
N PRO A 16 -11.18 -7.98 1.38
CA PRO A 16 -10.52 -8.80 0.35
C PRO A 16 -11.07 -8.58 -1.05
N MET A 17 -12.38 -8.45 -1.20
CA MET A 17 -13.01 -8.18 -2.50
C MET A 17 -12.60 -6.81 -3.03
N ALA A 18 -12.63 -5.80 -2.19
CA ALA A 18 -12.23 -4.44 -2.56
C ALA A 18 -10.77 -4.39 -3.00
N ALA A 19 -9.88 -5.06 -2.26
CA ALA A 19 -8.47 -5.13 -2.58
C ALA A 19 -8.21 -5.82 -3.92
N GLN A 20 -8.96 -6.90 -4.21
CA GLN A 20 -8.87 -7.59 -5.50
C GLN A 20 -9.31 -6.70 -6.66
N LEU A 21 -10.40 -5.95 -6.47
CA LEU A 21 -10.88 -5.03 -7.51
C LEU A 21 -9.87 -3.92 -7.77
N ALA A 22 -9.29 -3.35 -6.73
CA ALA A 22 -8.27 -2.32 -6.86
C ALA A 22 -7.03 -2.88 -7.56
N ALA A 23 -6.57 -4.07 -7.17
CA ALA A 23 -5.41 -4.72 -7.79
C ALA A 23 -5.65 -5.02 -9.27
N ALA A 24 -6.84 -5.50 -9.62
CA ALA A 24 -7.20 -5.77 -11.01
C ALA A 24 -7.22 -4.50 -11.85
N PHE A 25 -7.73 -3.41 -11.29
CA PHE A 25 -7.73 -2.10 -11.96
C PHE A 25 -6.30 -1.64 -12.23
N VAL A 26 -5.44 -1.71 -11.22
CA VAL A 26 -4.05 -1.25 -11.30
C VAL A 26 -3.24 -2.08 -12.29
N GLU A 27 -3.48 -3.38 -12.35
CA GLU A 27 -2.81 -4.28 -13.29
C GLU A 27 -3.03 -3.88 -14.74
N LYS A 28 -4.20 -3.30 -15.04
CA LYS A 28 -4.57 -2.85 -16.38
C LYS A 28 -4.21 -1.40 -16.65
N ASP A 29 -3.70 -0.69 -15.65
CA ASP A 29 -3.36 0.71 -15.78
C ASP A 29 -2.04 0.89 -16.52
N ALA A 30 -2.07 1.65 -17.62
CA ALA A 30 -0.90 1.83 -18.47
C ALA A 30 0.14 2.80 -17.87
N GLU A 31 -0.25 3.61 -16.89
CA GLU A 31 0.64 4.61 -16.30
C GLU A 31 1.51 4.03 -15.17
N LEU A 32 1.07 2.94 -14.55
CA LEU A 32 1.83 2.29 -13.48
C LEU A 32 2.49 1.03 -14.01
N ILE A 33 3.81 1.06 -14.11
CA ILE A 33 4.61 -0.04 -14.66
C ILE A 33 4.80 -1.15 -13.63
N GLU A 34 5.19 -0.78 -12.41
CA GLU A 34 5.37 -1.71 -11.30
C GLU A 34 4.59 -1.21 -10.08
N PRO A 35 3.26 -1.35 -10.09
CA PRO A 35 2.43 -0.81 -9.01
C PRO A 35 2.68 -1.51 -7.69
N VAL A 36 2.73 -0.73 -6.62
CA VAL A 36 2.87 -1.23 -5.27
C VAL A 36 1.89 -0.50 -4.35
N LEU A 37 1.17 -1.25 -3.52
CA LEU A 37 0.23 -0.69 -2.55
C LEU A 37 1.02 -0.11 -1.38
N VAL A 38 0.88 1.21 -1.15
CA VAL A 38 1.63 1.91 -0.10
C VAL A 38 0.77 2.33 1.08
N ALA A 39 -0.54 2.46 0.88
CA ALA A 39 -1.46 2.82 1.97
C ALA A 39 -2.87 2.37 1.62
N TRP A 40 -3.68 2.07 2.65
CA TRP A 40 -5.08 1.74 2.44
C TRP A 40 -5.92 2.13 3.65
N TYR A 41 -7.22 2.29 3.43
CA TYR A 41 -8.21 2.58 4.46
C TYR A 41 -9.44 1.69 4.25
N ASP A 42 -9.80 0.94 5.29
CA ASP A 42 -11.05 0.21 5.41
C ASP A 42 -11.97 1.01 6.33
N ARG A 43 -12.90 1.75 5.74
CA ARG A 43 -13.81 2.63 6.48
C ARG A 43 -14.85 1.85 7.26
N LYS A 44 -15.22 0.65 6.81
CA LYS A 44 -16.20 -0.19 7.50
C LYS A 44 -15.69 -0.65 8.85
N ASP A 45 -14.45 -1.12 8.89
CA ASP A 45 -13.85 -1.67 10.11
C ASP A 45 -12.89 -0.70 10.79
N SER A 46 -12.77 0.52 10.28
CA SER A 46 -11.88 1.57 10.80
C SER A 46 -10.44 1.10 10.94
N LYS A 47 -9.94 0.42 9.89
CA LYS A 47 -8.57 -0.06 9.84
C LYS A 47 -7.80 0.67 8.75
N VAL A 48 -6.53 0.94 9.01
CA VAL A 48 -5.66 1.64 8.08
C VAL A 48 -4.29 0.98 8.01
N SER A 49 -3.57 1.27 6.93
CA SER A 49 -2.16 0.97 6.79
C SER A 49 -1.49 2.15 6.06
N PRO A 50 -0.38 2.67 6.55
CA PRO A 50 0.25 2.32 7.82
C PRO A 50 -0.50 2.87 9.03
N VAL A 51 -0.34 2.24 10.17
CA VAL A 51 -0.77 2.79 11.47
C VAL A 51 0.38 3.63 12.02
N ILE A 52 0.10 4.92 12.22
CA ILE A 52 1.09 5.85 12.78
C ILE A 52 0.59 6.27 14.16
N GLU A 53 1.35 5.88 15.18
CA GLU A 53 0.98 6.13 16.57
C GLU A 53 0.86 7.63 16.85
N GLY A 54 -0.21 8.01 17.54
CA GLY A 54 -0.47 9.40 17.91
C GLY A 54 -1.07 10.26 16.81
N ALA A 55 -1.32 9.71 15.63
CA ALA A 55 -1.91 10.43 14.50
C ALA A 55 -3.38 10.06 14.28
N ASP A 56 -4.12 10.94 13.61
CA ASP A 56 -5.50 10.67 13.22
C ASP A 56 -5.53 9.55 12.17
N LEU A 57 -6.17 8.42 12.50
CA LEU A 57 -6.25 7.27 11.62
C LEU A 57 -6.95 7.57 10.29
N ARG A 58 -7.88 8.55 10.28
CA ARG A 58 -8.68 8.84 9.09
C ARG A 58 -7.95 9.65 8.04
N THR A 59 -6.91 10.37 8.41
CA THR A 59 -6.21 11.28 7.49
C THR A 59 -4.75 10.92 7.29
N ARG A 60 -4.09 10.36 8.29
CA ARG A 60 -2.65 10.14 8.25
C ARG A 60 -2.23 9.09 7.22
N TRP A 61 -3.04 8.04 7.04
CA TRP A 61 -2.78 7.02 6.01
C TRP A 61 -2.68 7.65 4.63
N HIS A 62 -3.56 8.61 4.33
CA HIS A 62 -3.59 9.31 3.05
C HIS A 62 -2.36 10.21 2.89
N ASP A 63 -2.04 10.99 3.91
CA ASP A 63 -0.86 11.85 3.91
C ASP A 63 0.42 11.03 3.71
N TYR A 64 0.49 9.90 4.38
CA TYR A 64 1.61 8.97 4.22
C TYR A 64 1.71 8.49 2.77
N GLY A 65 0.63 7.99 2.21
CA GLY A 65 0.63 7.50 0.83
C GLY A 65 1.01 8.58 -0.17
N ALA A 66 0.45 9.77 -0.02
CA ALA A 66 0.72 10.91 -0.91
C ALA A 66 2.18 11.34 -0.83
N SER A 67 2.78 11.35 0.37
CA SER A 67 4.15 11.81 0.57
C SER A 67 5.20 10.74 0.24
N HIS A 68 4.80 9.47 0.12
CA HIS A 68 5.71 8.35 -0.13
C HIS A 68 5.54 7.77 -1.54
N GLY A 69 5.31 8.63 -2.50
CA GLY A 69 5.30 8.25 -3.91
C GLY A 69 3.96 7.81 -4.45
N GLY A 70 2.86 8.04 -3.72
CA GLY A 70 1.52 7.71 -4.20
C GLY A 70 1.19 8.43 -5.49
N LYS A 71 0.77 7.67 -6.51
CA LYS A 71 0.38 8.20 -7.82
C LYS A 71 -1.07 7.96 -8.14
N LEU A 72 -1.68 6.95 -7.54
CA LEU A 72 -3.06 6.56 -7.82
C LEU A 72 -3.76 6.18 -6.53
N GLU A 73 -4.87 6.84 -6.27
CA GLU A 73 -5.79 6.48 -5.18
C GLU A 73 -7.04 5.86 -5.80
N ILE A 74 -7.40 4.65 -5.37
CA ILE A 74 -8.59 3.95 -5.83
C ILE A 74 -9.57 3.87 -4.68
N ASP A 75 -10.76 4.46 -4.86
CA ASP A 75 -11.88 4.34 -3.94
C ASP A 75 -12.79 3.22 -4.43
N VAL A 76 -13.11 2.26 -3.57
CA VAL A 76 -13.99 1.14 -3.89
C VAL A 76 -15.27 1.27 -3.09
N ALA A 77 -16.37 1.50 -3.75
CA ALA A 77 -17.73 1.58 -3.18
C ALA A 77 -17.90 2.62 -2.06
N GLY A 78 -16.97 3.57 -1.93
CA GLY A 78 -16.98 4.57 -0.86
C GLY A 78 -16.55 4.06 0.51
N ASP A 79 -16.31 2.75 0.64
CA ASP A 79 -15.98 2.10 1.92
C ASP A 79 -14.49 1.73 2.04
N TYR A 80 -13.76 1.66 0.94
CA TYR A 80 -12.37 1.25 0.92
C TYR A 80 -11.56 2.17 0.02
N ALA A 81 -10.34 2.49 0.42
CA ALA A 81 -9.45 3.31 -0.39
C ALA A 81 -8.04 2.72 -0.38
N PHE A 82 -7.38 2.76 -1.54
CA PHE A 82 -6.07 2.17 -1.75
C PHE A 82 -5.18 3.18 -2.48
N ILE A 83 -3.97 3.39 -1.99
CA ILE A 83 -2.99 4.25 -2.65
C ILE A 83 -1.84 3.41 -3.18
N TYR A 84 -1.60 3.54 -4.49
CA TYR A 84 -0.55 2.83 -5.19
C TYR A 84 0.55 3.80 -5.63
N ALA A 85 1.79 3.35 -5.50
CA ALA A 85 2.95 4.00 -6.08
C ALA A 85 3.49 3.14 -7.23
N ASP A 86 4.39 3.69 -8.02
CA ASP A 86 5.09 2.96 -9.06
C ASP A 86 6.54 2.72 -8.60
N SER A 87 6.85 1.49 -8.22
CA SER A 87 8.17 1.15 -7.71
C SER A 87 9.25 1.20 -8.79
N SER A 88 8.88 1.17 -10.06
CA SER A 88 9.84 1.31 -11.15
C SER A 88 10.52 2.68 -11.18
N ALA A 89 9.88 3.68 -10.59
CA ALA A 89 10.44 5.04 -10.49
C ALA A 89 11.47 5.17 -9.36
N PHE A 90 11.57 4.16 -8.50
CA PHE A 90 12.49 4.20 -7.36
C PHE A 90 13.79 3.48 -7.69
N ASP A 91 14.90 4.20 -7.53
CA ASP A 91 16.23 3.59 -7.59
C ASP A 91 16.55 3.05 -6.18
N PRO A 92 16.80 1.75 -6.01
CA PRO A 92 17.12 1.20 -4.68
C PRO A 92 18.38 1.79 -4.06
N TYR A 93 19.21 2.45 -4.85
CA TYR A 93 20.41 3.13 -4.38
C TYR A 93 20.21 4.63 -4.22
N ASP A 94 19.04 5.16 -4.55
CA ASP A 94 18.72 6.57 -4.42
C ASP A 94 18.35 6.86 -2.96
N ALA A 95 19.01 7.85 -2.37
CA ALA A 95 18.73 8.29 -1.00
C ALA A 95 17.29 8.79 -0.81
N ASN A 96 16.62 9.18 -1.89
CA ASN A 96 15.24 9.65 -1.85
C ASN A 96 14.21 8.54 -2.08
N CYS A 97 14.65 7.31 -2.35
CA CYS A 97 13.73 6.18 -2.49
C CYS A 97 13.19 5.81 -1.10
N PRO A 98 11.86 5.95 -0.85
CA PRO A 98 11.32 5.72 0.49
C PRO A 98 11.17 4.23 0.84
N TYR A 99 11.26 3.34 -0.14
CA TYR A 99 10.98 1.92 0.04
C TYR A 99 12.08 1.05 -0.51
N VAL A 100 12.26 -0.12 0.11
CA VAL A 100 13.18 -1.16 -0.37
C VAL A 100 12.51 -2.52 -0.19
N ASN A 101 12.78 -3.43 -1.12
CA ASN A 101 12.33 -4.81 -1.05
C ASN A 101 13.42 -5.65 -0.40
N ILE A 102 13.11 -6.30 0.73
CA ILE A 102 14.07 -7.08 1.50
C ILE A 102 13.55 -8.51 1.65
N HIS A 103 14.46 -9.48 1.52
CA HIS A 103 14.20 -10.89 1.81
C HIS A 103 14.75 -11.23 3.19
N ASP A 104 14.02 -12.05 3.95
CA ASP A 104 14.56 -12.63 5.16
C ASP A 104 15.32 -13.93 4.85
N LYS A 105 15.84 -14.59 5.91
CA LYS A 105 16.60 -15.83 5.76
C LYS A 105 15.76 -17.01 5.26
N GLN A 106 14.44 -16.91 5.36
CA GLN A 106 13.50 -17.94 4.92
C GLN A 106 13.01 -17.71 3.51
N GLY A 107 13.42 -16.60 2.88
CA GLY A 107 13.02 -16.26 1.52
C GLY A 107 11.72 -15.46 1.44
N ASP A 108 11.15 -15.07 2.57
CA ASP A 108 9.96 -14.22 2.59
C ASP A 108 10.32 -12.79 2.17
N GLU A 109 9.46 -12.19 1.35
CA GLU A 109 9.68 -10.85 0.83
C GLU A 109 8.93 -9.80 1.65
N PHE A 110 9.59 -8.67 1.86
CA PHE A 110 9.03 -7.54 2.59
C PHE A 110 9.24 -6.25 1.82
N LEU A 111 8.24 -5.38 1.85
CA LEU A 111 8.38 -3.99 1.42
C LEU A 111 8.63 -3.14 2.66
N CYS A 112 9.75 -2.48 2.71
CA CYS A 112 10.22 -1.77 3.90
C CYS A 112 10.42 -0.29 3.62
N GLN A 113 10.11 0.54 4.62
CA GLN A 113 10.41 1.96 4.59
C GLN A 113 11.83 2.16 5.11
N ILE A 114 12.71 2.64 4.25
CA ILE A 114 14.15 2.74 4.53
C ILE A 114 14.43 3.57 5.79
N GLY A 115 13.72 4.67 5.96
CA GLY A 115 13.95 5.56 7.10
C GLY A 115 13.60 4.98 8.47
N LEU A 116 12.87 3.86 8.52
CA LEU A 116 12.50 3.18 9.77
C LEU A 116 13.32 1.93 10.03
N LEU A 117 14.18 1.54 9.10
CA LEU A 117 15.05 0.37 9.27
C LEU A 117 16.26 0.71 10.12
N ASP A 118 16.52 -0.10 11.16
CA ASP A 118 17.74 0.01 11.96
C ASP A 118 18.93 -0.58 11.20
N ASP A 119 18.70 -1.71 10.51
CA ASP A 119 19.66 -2.35 9.62
C ASP A 119 19.03 -2.44 8.23
N PRO A 120 19.64 -1.87 7.18
CA PRO A 120 19.06 -1.86 5.84
C PRO A 120 18.92 -3.25 5.20
N GLN A 121 19.49 -4.30 5.80
CA GLN A 121 19.40 -5.66 5.27
C GLN A 121 18.46 -6.56 6.06
N ILE A 122 17.93 -6.09 7.20
CA ILE A 122 17.09 -6.90 8.07
C ILE A 122 15.70 -6.29 8.18
N PRO A 123 14.64 -7.00 7.71
CA PRO A 123 13.29 -6.50 7.85
C PRO A 123 12.84 -6.47 9.31
N THR A 124 12.06 -5.45 9.67
CA THR A 124 11.49 -5.31 11.01
C THR A 124 10.00 -5.04 10.90
N LYS A 125 9.24 -5.41 11.91
CA LYS A 125 7.79 -5.17 11.94
C LYS A 125 7.44 -3.69 11.94
N LYS A 126 8.31 -2.86 12.48
CA LYS A 126 8.14 -1.41 12.54
C LYS A 126 8.23 -0.77 11.17
N ALA A 127 9.12 -1.27 10.31
CA ALA A 127 9.47 -0.67 9.04
C ALA A 127 8.86 -1.39 7.84
N CYS A 128 8.43 -2.63 7.99
CA CYS A 128 8.16 -3.53 6.86
C CYS A 128 6.77 -4.15 6.92
N VAL A 129 6.23 -4.43 5.73
CA VAL A 129 5.01 -5.21 5.55
C VAL A 129 5.38 -6.43 4.74
N ALA A 130 4.98 -7.61 5.21
CA ALA A 130 5.18 -8.85 4.45
C ALA A 130 4.31 -8.83 3.21
N LEU A 131 4.90 -9.09 2.05
CA LEU A 131 4.15 -9.13 0.79
C LEU A 131 3.14 -10.27 0.78
N ASP A 132 3.43 -11.36 1.48
CA ASP A 132 2.50 -12.46 1.65
C ASP A 132 1.19 -12.04 2.33
N GLU A 133 1.28 -11.18 3.35
CA GLU A 133 0.09 -10.67 4.03
C GLU A 133 -0.80 -9.88 3.09
N TRP A 134 -0.18 -9.10 2.21
CA TRP A 134 -0.93 -8.35 1.20
C TRP A 134 -1.60 -9.30 0.22
N THR A 135 -0.90 -10.34 -0.23
CA THR A 135 -1.45 -11.34 -1.12
C THR A 135 -2.62 -12.08 -0.48
N SER A 136 -2.50 -12.47 0.78
CA SER A 136 -3.59 -13.16 1.49
C SER A 136 -4.80 -12.26 1.72
N LYS A 137 -4.61 -10.95 1.82
CA LYS A 137 -5.71 -9.99 1.93
C LYS A 137 -6.36 -9.72 0.57
N LEU A 138 -5.66 -9.97 -0.53
CA LEU A 138 -6.18 -9.82 -1.87
C LEU A 138 -7.04 -11.02 -2.31
N THR A 139 -6.92 -12.12 -1.63
CA THR A 139 -7.70 -13.33 -1.89
C THR A 139 -8.77 -13.54 -0.80
#